data_0aad6200d6e9346dc7b6cd1f702be576
#
_entry.id   0aad6200d6e9346dc7b6cd1f702be576
#
_cell.length_a   1.000
_cell.length_b   1.000
_cell.length_c   1.000
_cell.angle_alpha   90.00
_cell.angle_beta   90.00
_cell.angle_gamma   90.00
#
_symmetry.space_group_name_H-M   'P 1'
#
loop_
_entity.id
_entity.type
_entity.pdbx_description
1 polymer ?
#
loop_
_entity_poly.entity_id
_entity_poly.type
_entity_poly.pdbx_seq_one_letter_code
_entity_poly.pdbx_strand_id
1 'polypeptide(L)'
;MLDIKFLRENPDVVKQNIKNKFQDRKLPLVDEVIELDKENREIKQEVQALRADRNKLSKQIGALMGQGKKEEAEEVKKQVTASADRIEELSEREKVVEEKIKEIMMTIPNIIDPSVPIGKDDSENVELERFGEPVVPDFEVPYHTEIMESFDGI
;
A
#
# COMPACT_ATOMS: atom_id res chain seq x y z
N MET A 1 6.95 -1.93 -6.15
CA MET A 1 5.58 -1.99 -5.59
C MET A 1 4.64 -1.30 -6.57
N LEU A 2 3.49 -1.90 -6.88
CA LEU A 2 2.49 -1.28 -7.76
C LEU A 2 1.92 0.00 -7.13
N ASP A 3 1.46 0.92 -7.99
CA ASP A 3 0.66 2.05 -7.57
C ASP A 3 -0.77 1.60 -7.22
N ILE A 4 -1.28 2.02 -6.06
CA ILE A 4 -2.61 1.63 -5.59
C ILE A 4 -3.74 2.19 -6.48
N LYS A 5 -3.51 3.36 -7.08
CA LYS A 5 -4.45 3.95 -8.03
C LYS A 5 -4.54 3.09 -9.29
N PHE A 6 -3.38 2.65 -9.83
CA PHE A 6 -3.33 1.73 -10.96
C PHE A 6 -4.09 0.43 -10.66
N LEU A 7 -3.85 -0.17 -9.49
CA LEU A 7 -4.51 -1.40 -9.07
C LEU A 7 -6.04 -1.23 -9.00
N ARG A 8 -6.51 -0.13 -8.41
CA ARG A 8 -7.92 0.19 -8.29
C ARG A 8 -8.60 0.42 -9.65
N GLU A 9 -7.91 1.09 -10.57
CA GLU A 9 -8.45 1.40 -11.91
C GLU A 9 -8.35 0.22 -12.87
N ASN A 10 -7.43 -0.73 -12.62
CA ASN A 10 -7.15 -1.86 -13.51
C ASN A 10 -7.05 -3.20 -12.75
N PRO A 11 -8.06 -3.58 -11.94
CA PRO A 11 -7.99 -4.79 -11.12
C PRO A 11 -7.84 -6.07 -11.95
N ASP A 12 -8.49 -6.13 -13.12
CA ASP A 12 -8.43 -7.31 -13.99
C ASP A 12 -7.04 -7.51 -14.59
N VAL A 13 -6.33 -6.43 -14.93
CA VAL A 13 -4.94 -6.47 -15.39
C VAL A 13 -4.04 -7.05 -14.31
N VAL A 14 -4.21 -6.58 -13.06
CA VAL A 14 -3.43 -7.08 -11.92
C VAL A 14 -3.75 -8.54 -11.63
N LYS A 15 -5.02 -8.94 -11.65
CA LYS A 15 -5.44 -10.34 -11.47
C LYS A 15 -4.89 -11.24 -12.58
N GLN A 16 -4.93 -10.79 -13.83
CA GLN A 16 -4.35 -11.53 -14.95
C GLN A 16 -2.84 -11.69 -14.79
N ASN A 17 -2.14 -10.65 -14.38
CA ASN A 17 -0.70 -10.70 -14.10
C ASN A 17 -0.35 -11.69 -12.97
N ILE A 18 -1.16 -11.76 -11.92
CA ILE A 18 -1.01 -12.74 -10.83
C ILE A 18 -1.12 -14.18 -11.39
N LYS A 19 -2.09 -14.43 -12.27
CA LYS A 19 -2.25 -15.73 -12.97
C LYS A 19 -1.05 -16.05 -13.85
N ASN A 20 -0.58 -15.07 -14.63
CA ASN A 20 0.59 -15.23 -15.50
C ASN A 20 1.87 -15.57 -14.72
N LYS A 21 1.92 -15.20 -13.43
CA LYS A 21 3.02 -15.56 -12.50
C LYS A 21 2.73 -16.83 -11.68
N PHE A 22 1.68 -17.57 -11.99
CA PHE A 22 1.27 -18.79 -11.29
C PHE A 22 1.09 -18.59 -9.77
N GLN A 23 0.54 -17.43 -9.36
CA GLN A 23 0.38 -17.05 -7.97
C GLN A 23 -1.10 -16.87 -7.58
N ASP A 24 -1.98 -17.73 -8.06
CA ASP A 24 -3.45 -17.62 -7.92
C ASP A 24 -3.93 -17.43 -6.48
N ARG A 25 -3.18 -17.93 -5.50
CA ARG A 25 -3.42 -17.72 -4.06
C ARG A 25 -3.49 -16.24 -3.66
N LYS A 26 -2.95 -15.35 -4.49
CA LYS A 26 -2.92 -13.90 -4.25
C LYS A 26 -4.09 -13.15 -4.89
N LEU A 27 -4.93 -13.81 -5.69
CA LEU A 27 -6.07 -13.17 -6.34
C LEU A 27 -7.03 -12.46 -5.37
N PRO A 28 -7.39 -13.05 -4.21
CA PRO A 28 -8.27 -12.39 -3.25
C PRO A 28 -7.69 -11.10 -2.67
N LEU A 29 -6.35 -10.99 -2.60
CA LEU A 29 -5.69 -9.81 -2.05
C LEU A 29 -5.95 -8.54 -2.88
N VAL A 30 -6.24 -8.70 -4.18
CA VAL A 30 -6.58 -7.57 -5.06
C VAL A 30 -7.89 -6.93 -4.63
N ASP A 31 -8.91 -7.75 -4.37
CA ASP A 31 -10.21 -7.26 -3.94
C ASP A 31 -10.13 -6.69 -2.51
N GLU A 32 -9.42 -7.38 -1.62
CA GLU A 32 -9.20 -6.92 -0.25
C GLU A 32 -8.54 -5.54 -0.19
N VAL A 33 -7.48 -5.31 -0.97
CA VAL A 33 -6.79 -4.00 -0.97
C VAL A 33 -7.65 -2.90 -1.57
N ILE A 34 -8.53 -3.21 -2.53
CA ILE A 34 -9.47 -2.23 -3.08
C ILE A 34 -10.49 -1.77 -2.03
N GLU A 35 -11.04 -2.72 -1.25
CA GLU A 35 -11.97 -2.38 -0.17
C GLU A 35 -11.27 -1.58 0.94
N LEU A 36 -10.05 -1.96 1.33
CA LEU A 36 -9.26 -1.20 2.30
C LEU A 36 -8.92 0.21 1.80
N ASP A 37 -8.57 0.38 0.52
CA ASP A 37 -8.33 1.70 -0.08
C ASP A 37 -9.60 2.56 -0.07
N LYS A 38 -10.76 1.96 -0.32
CA LYS A 38 -12.03 2.64 -0.22
C LYS A 38 -12.29 3.12 1.22
N GLU A 39 -12.16 2.23 2.19
CA GLU A 39 -12.27 2.56 3.61
C GLU A 39 -11.31 3.70 4.01
N ASN A 40 -10.05 3.62 3.61
CA ASN A 40 -9.04 4.65 3.91
C ASN A 40 -9.44 6.02 3.35
N ARG A 41 -9.97 6.07 2.14
CA ARG A 41 -10.43 7.33 1.54
C ARG A 41 -11.66 7.91 2.25
N GLU A 42 -12.58 7.06 2.67
CA GLU A 42 -13.78 7.45 3.42
C GLU A 42 -13.37 8.02 4.80
N ILE A 43 -12.46 7.33 5.51
CA ILE A 43 -11.91 7.82 6.79
C ILE A 43 -11.26 9.19 6.62
N LYS A 44 -10.38 9.34 5.63
CA LYS A 44 -9.69 10.62 5.37
C LYS A 44 -10.67 11.75 5.07
N GLN A 45 -11.73 11.47 4.34
CA GLN A 45 -12.77 12.42 4.00
C GLN A 45 -13.57 12.85 5.25
N GLU A 46 -13.95 11.88 6.10
CA GLU A 46 -14.65 12.14 7.36
C GLU A 46 -13.76 12.97 8.33
N VAL A 47 -12.49 12.61 8.49
CA VAL A 47 -11.54 13.35 9.31
C VAL A 47 -11.35 14.78 8.83
N GLN A 48 -11.26 15.01 7.52
CA GLN A 48 -11.17 16.36 6.96
C GLN A 48 -12.43 17.20 7.25
N ALA A 49 -13.61 16.60 7.08
CA ALA A 49 -14.88 17.26 7.38
C ALA A 49 -14.98 17.62 8.87
N LEU A 50 -14.67 16.69 9.77
CA LEU A 50 -14.69 16.92 11.21
C LEU A 50 -13.70 18.00 11.64
N ARG A 51 -12.50 18.04 11.06
CA ARG A 51 -11.51 19.10 11.32
C ARG A 51 -12.00 20.47 10.87
N ALA A 52 -12.66 20.55 9.71
CA ALA A 52 -13.23 21.78 9.20
C ALA A 52 -14.37 22.29 10.11
N ASP A 53 -15.25 21.39 10.54
CA ASP A 53 -16.36 21.74 11.45
C ASP A 53 -15.86 22.12 12.83
N ARG A 54 -14.87 21.43 13.38
CA ARG A 54 -14.23 21.81 14.65
C ARG A 54 -13.65 23.23 14.60
N ASN A 55 -13.04 23.60 13.46
CA ASN A 55 -12.51 24.96 13.30
C ASN A 55 -13.62 26.02 13.26
N LYS A 56 -14.77 25.72 12.64
CA LYS A 56 -15.96 26.60 12.65
C LYS A 56 -16.52 26.73 14.06
N LEU A 57 -16.73 25.62 14.77
CA LEU A 57 -17.25 25.59 16.13
C LEU A 57 -16.34 26.33 17.09
N SER A 58 -15.02 26.21 16.97
CA SER A 58 -14.05 26.94 17.77
C SER A 58 -14.18 28.45 17.60
N LYS A 59 -14.41 28.95 16.39
CA LYS A 59 -14.69 30.36 16.13
C LYS A 59 -16.02 30.81 16.75
N GLN A 60 -17.05 29.95 16.70
CA GLN A 60 -18.35 30.23 17.34
C GLN A 60 -18.24 30.36 18.87
N ILE A 61 -17.46 29.49 19.51
CA ILE A 61 -17.18 29.58 20.95
C ILE A 61 -16.60 30.96 21.29
N GLY A 62 -15.60 31.43 20.54
CA GLY A 62 -15.02 32.75 20.75
C GLY A 62 -16.05 33.90 20.65
N ALA A 63 -16.92 33.84 19.64
CA ALA A 63 -17.98 34.82 19.43
C ALA A 63 -19.03 34.79 20.57
N LEU A 64 -19.50 33.62 20.98
CA LEU A 64 -20.47 33.44 22.06
C LEU A 64 -19.92 33.91 23.41
N MET A 65 -18.65 33.60 23.69
CA MET A 65 -17.99 34.07 24.89
C MET A 65 -17.86 35.62 24.93
N GLY A 66 -17.53 36.24 23.78
CA GLY A 66 -17.51 37.71 23.65
C GLY A 66 -18.88 38.36 23.83
N GLN A 67 -19.99 37.66 23.56
CA GLN A 67 -21.37 38.08 23.74
C GLN A 67 -21.92 37.78 25.17
N GLY A 68 -21.11 37.13 26.03
CA GLY A 68 -21.53 36.75 27.38
C GLY A 68 -22.46 35.51 27.44
N LYS A 69 -22.68 34.81 26.34
CA LYS A 69 -23.56 33.65 26.21
C LYS A 69 -22.82 32.35 26.62
N LYS A 70 -22.54 32.22 27.90
CA LYS A 70 -21.71 31.14 28.46
C LYS A 70 -22.34 29.76 28.29
N GLU A 71 -23.65 29.60 28.46
CA GLU A 71 -24.33 28.31 28.36
C GLU A 71 -24.30 27.78 26.92
N GLU A 72 -24.57 28.64 25.93
CA GLU A 72 -24.46 28.30 24.53
C GLU A 72 -23.01 27.92 24.14
N ALA A 73 -22.02 28.61 24.67
CA ALA A 73 -20.61 28.31 24.45
C ALA A 73 -20.21 26.94 25.02
N GLU A 74 -20.73 26.55 26.20
CA GLU A 74 -20.46 25.26 26.81
C GLU A 74 -21.07 24.10 25.98
N GLU A 75 -22.25 24.28 25.40
CA GLU A 75 -22.85 23.28 24.50
C GLU A 75 -22.00 23.07 23.24
N VAL A 76 -21.52 24.16 22.64
CA VAL A 76 -20.63 24.07 21.47
C VAL A 76 -19.29 23.43 21.85
N LYS A 77 -18.76 23.65 23.04
CA LYS A 77 -17.54 22.96 23.52
C LYS A 77 -17.72 21.46 23.61
N LYS A 78 -18.87 20.98 24.09
CA LYS A 78 -19.16 19.52 24.10
C LYS A 78 -19.11 18.92 22.69
N GLN A 79 -19.66 19.63 21.69
CA GLN A 79 -19.59 19.19 20.29
C GLN A 79 -18.14 19.15 19.78
N VAL A 80 -17.32 20.13 20.16
CA VAL A 80 -15.88 20.13 19.80
C VAL A 80 -15.15 18.94 20.41
N THR A 81 -15.46 18.63 21.69
CA THR A 81 -14.86 17.46 22.36
C THR A 81 -15.26 16.15 21.67
N ALA A 82 -16.56 15.95 21.43
CA ALA A 82 -17.05 14.76 20.72
C ALA A 82 -16.42 14.60 19.31
N SER A 83 -16.22 15.73 18.61
CA SER A 83 -15.53 15.72 17.30
C SER A 83 -14.04 15.35 17.44
N ALA A 84 -13.39 15.76 18.53
CA ALA A 84 -11.99 15.42 18.80
C ALA A 84 -11.82 13.91 19.05
N ASP A 85 -12.68 13.34 19.91
CA ASP A 85 -12.69 11.90 20.21
C ASP A 85 -12.91 11.07 18.94
N ARG A 86 -13.86 11.50 18.10
CA ARG A 86 -14.12 10.81 16.83
C ARG A 86 -12.95 10.92 15.84
N ILE A 87 -12.27 12.05 15.78
CA ILE A 87 -11.06 12.22 14.94
C ILE A 87 -9.95 11.30 15.42
N GLU A 88 -9.78 11.13 16.74
CA GLU A 88 -8.77 10.25 17.31
C GLU A 88 -9.04 8.79 16.94
N GLU A 89 -10.29 8.31 17.15
CA GLU A 89 -10.73 6.97 16.77
C GLU A 89 -10.47 6.68 15.27
N LEU A 90 -10.88 7.61 14.39
CA LEU A 90 -10.69 7.48 12.95
C LEU A 90 -9.21 7.50 12.57
N SER A 91 -8.39 8.31 13.24
CA SER A 91 -6.94 8.37 12.97
C SER A 91 -6.20 7.10 13.37
N GLU A 92 -6.65 6.44 14.44
CA GLU A 92 -6.13 5.10 14.79
C GLU A 92 -6.56 4.05 13.78
N ARG A 93 -7.82 4.07 13.36
CA ARG A 93 -8.32 3.17 12.31
C ARG A 93 -7.57 3.39 10.99
N GLU A 94 -7.32 4.62 10.60
CA GLU A 94 -6.55 4.99 9.41
C GLU A 94 -5.17 4.31 9.41
N LYS A 95 -4.43 4.39 10.52
CA LYS A 95 -3.12 3.75 10.64
C LYS A 95 -3.19 2.24 10.42
N VAL A 96 -4.16 1.58 11.04
CA VAL A 96 -4.34 0.12 10.88
C VAL A 96 -4.66 -0.25 9.44
N VAL A 97 -5.53 0.53 8.78
CA VAL A 97 -5.89 0.29 7.38
C VAL A 97 -4.71 0.54 6.45
N GLU A 98 -3.96 1.62 6.66
CA GLU A 98 -2.75 1.92 5.86
C GLU A 98 -1.68 0.86 5.99
N GLU A 99 -1.47 0.32 7.19
CA GLU A 99 -0.51 -0.75 7.43
C GLU A 99 -0.90 -2.03 6.69
N LYS A 100 -2.17 -2.43 6.75
CA LYS A 100 -2.69 -3.57 5.99
C LYS A 100 -2.57 -3.38 4.48
N ILE A 101 -2.94 -2.21 3.97
CA ILE A 101 -2.77 -1.88 2.54
C ILE A 101 -1.31 -2.07 2.14
N LYS A 102 -0.37 -1.54 2.93
CA LYS A 102 1.06 -1.66 2.66
C LYS A 102 1.51 -3.12 2.62
N GLU A 103 1.13 -3.93 3.60
CA GLU A 103 1.47 -5.36 3.66
C GLU A 103 0.97 -6.11 2.43
N ILE A 104 -0.29 -5.90 2.04
CA ILE A 104 -0.87 -6.55 0.87
C ILE A 104 -0.17 -6.06 -0.41
N MET A 105 0.03 -4.76 -0.57
CA MET A 105 0.68 -4.18 -1.75
C MET A 105 2.13 -4.65 -1.91
N MET A 106 2.85 -4.93 -0.83
CA MET A 106 4.19 -5.53 -0.88
C MET A 106 4.15 -7.00 -1.32
N THR A 107 3.01 -7.67 -1.19
CA THR A 107 2.82 -9.08 -1.56
C THR A 107 2.39 -9.24 -3.01
N ILE A 108 1.63 -8.27 -3.56
CA ILE A 108 1.18 -8.30 -4.95
C ILE A 108 2.37 -8.09 -5.90
N PRO A 109 2.57 -8.97 -6.89
CA PRO A 109 3.70 -8.87 -7.82
C PRO A 109 3.56 -7.69 -8.78
N ASN A 110 4.69 -7.12 -9.18
CA ASN A 110 4.73 -6.13 -10.26
C ASN A 110 4.26 -6.73 -11.59
N ILE A 111 3.71 -5.88 -12.46
CA ILE A 111 3.25 -6.27 -13.80
C ILE A 111 4.44 -6.76 -14.63
N ILE A 112 4.24 -7.88 -15.34
CA ILE A 112 5.17 -8.38 -16.33
C ILE A 112 5.06 -7.51 -17.57
N ASP A 113 6.19 -7.15 -18.17
CA ASP A 113 6.19 -6.49 -19.47
C ASP A 113 5.63 -7.43 -20.53
N PRO A 114 4.82 -6.95 -21.48
CA PRO A 114 4.22 -7.80 -22.53
C PRO A 114 5.23 -8.54 -23.40
N SER A 115 6.46 -8.07 -23.50
CA SER A 115 7.55 -8.72 -24.25
C SER A 115 8.15 -9.94 -23.55
N VAL A 116 7.89 -10.09 -22.23
CA VAL A 116 8.43 -11.21 -21.44
C VAL A 116 7.57 -12.45 -21.61
N PRO A 117 8.14 -13.59 -22.03
CA PRO A 117 7.43 -14.86 -22.11
C PRO A 117 6.85 -15.28 -20.74
N ILE A 118 5.68 -15.89 -20.77
CA ILE A 118 5.08 -16.46 -19.57
C ILE A 118 5.61 -17.88 -19.42
N GLY A 119 6.30 -18.14 -18.30
CA GLY A 119 6.87 -19.44 -17.99
C GLY A 119 6.83 -19.72 -16.50
N LYS A 120 6.88 -21.00 -16.12
CA LYS A 120 6.84 -21.46 -14.73
C LYS A 120 8.19 -21.30 -14.05
N ASP A 121 9.26 -21.57 -14.79
CA ASP A 121 10.63 -21.57 -14.31
C ASP A 121 11.61 -21.23 -15.46
N ASP A 122 12.89 -21.29 -15.18
CA ASP A 122 13.97 -20.93 -16.09
C ASP A 122 14.11 -21.86 -17.30
N SER A 123 13.57 -23.07 -17.25
CA SER A 123 13.56 -23.98 -18.38
C SER A 123 12.70 -23.49 -19.56
N GLU A 124 11.75 -22.60 -19.29
CA GLU A 124 10.87 -21.98 -20.28
C GLU A 124 11.38 -20.60 -20.74
N ASN A 125 12.58 -20.19 -20.32
CA ASN A 125 13.20 -18.95 -20.78
C ASN A 125 13.51 -19.01 -22.28
N VAL A 126 13.29 -17.89 -22.98
CA VAL A 126 13.58 -17.73 -24.40
C VAL A 126 14.87 -16.95 -24.55
N GLU A 127 15.88 -17.58 -25.19
CA GLU A 127 17.13 -16.90 -25.51
C GLU A 127 16.85 -15.85 -26.61
N LEU A 128 17.08 -14.58 -26.30
CA LEU A 128 16.88 -13.47 -27.24
C LEU A 128 18.16 -13.16 -28.03
N GLU A 129 19.31 -13.23 -27.40
CA GLU A 129 20.59 -12.90 -27.97
C GLU A 129 21.70 -13.67 -27.28
N ARG A 130 22.70 -14.11 -28.07
CA ARG A 130 23.91 -14.74 -27.57
C ARG A 130 25.12 -13.93 -28.00
N PHE A 131 25.98 -13.58 -27.06
CA PHE A 131 27.22 -12.89 -27.32
C PHE A 131 28.42 -13.77 -26.94
N GLY A 132 29.22 -14.17 -27.93
CA GLY A 132 30.38 -15.04 -27.77
C GLY A 132 30.01 -16.53 -27.52
N GLU A 133 31.05 -17.34 -27.38
CA GLU A 133 30.89 -18.76 -27.04
C GLU A 133 31.38 -18.97 -25.58
N PRO A 134 30.66 -19.76 -24.78
CA PRO A 134 31.08 -20.06 -23.43
C PRO A 134 32.37 -20.89 -23.45
N VAL A 135 33.36 -20.45 -22.69
CA VAL A 135 34.56 -21.24 -22.44
C VAL A 135 34.32 -22.09 -21.19
N VAL A 136 34.15 -23.40 -21.40
CA VAL A 136 34.02 -24.34 -20.28
C VAL A 136 35.42 -24.82 -19.90
N PRO A 137 35.92 -24.53 -18.69
CA PRO A 137 37.21 -25.05 -18.22
C PRO A 137 37.22 -26.58 -18.17
N ASP A 138 38.40 -27.15 -18.27
CA ASP A 138 38.66 -28.59 -18.15
C ASP A 138 38.85 -29.07 -16.70
N PHE A 139 38.62 -28.15 -15.75
CA PHE A 139 38.67 -28.41 -14.31
C PHE A 139 37.32 -28.10 -13.65
N GLU A 140 37.09 -28.66 -12.47
CA GLU A 140 35.90 -28.41 -11.69
C GLU A 140 35.89 -26.95 -11.18
N VAL A 141 34.91 -26.19 -11.62
CA VAL A 141 34.76 -24.80 -11.19
C VAL A 141 33.98 -24.78 -9.88
N PRO A 142 34.58 -24.27 -8.79
CA PRO A 142 33.90 -24.17 -7.50
C PRO A 142 32.76 -23.17 -7.57
N TYR A 143 31.74 -23.38 -6.73
CA TYR A 143 30.64 -22.41 -6.61
C TYR A 143 31.13 -21.06 -6.06
N HIS A 144 30.41 -20.00 -6.42
CA HIS A 144 30.77 -18.64 -5.95
C HIS A 144 30.84 -18.52 -4.43
N THR A 145 30.03 -19.27 -3.69
CA THR A 145 30.07 -19.35 -2.22
C THR A 145 31.39 -19.93 -1.72
N GLU A 146 31.88 -21.02 -2.32
CA GLU A 146 33.17 -21.64 -1.96
C GLU A 146 34.34 -20.72 -2.26
N ILE A 147 34.25 -19.98 -3.38
CA ILE A 147 35.27 -18.97 -3.73
C ILE A 147 35.23 -17.83 -2.70
N MET A 148 34.04 -17.33 -2.32
CA MET A 148 33.91 -16.25 -1.34
C MET A 148 34.41 -16.67 0.05
N GLU A 149 34.09 -17.89 0.49
CA GLU A 149 34.61 -18.46 1.76
C GLU A 149 36.13 -18.51 1.76
N SER A 150 36.79 -18.87 0.64
CA SER A 150 38.23 -18.95 0.54
C SER A 150 38.95 -17.61 0.73
N PHE A 151 38.24 -16.50 0.61
CA PHE A 151 38.70 -15.13 0.79
C PHE A 151 38.11 -14.43 2.03
N ASP A 152 37.54 -15.19 2.96
CA ASP A 152 36.79 -14.64 4.11
C ASP A 152 35.73 -13.59 3.69
N GLY A 153 35.11 -13.79 2.53
CA GLY A 153 34.16 -12.84 1.90
C GLY A 153 32.73 -12.96 2.38
N ILE A 154 32.39 -13.96 3.19
CA ILE A 154 31.12 -14.21 3.87
C ILE A 154 31.35 -14.79 5.24
#